data_ec8d4f5d0111f68454e88bf6255847cc
#
_entry.id   ec8d4f5d0111f68454e88bf6255847cc
#
_cell.length_a   1.000
_cell.length_b   1.000
_cell.length_c   1.000
_cell.angle_alpha   90.00
_cell.angle_beta   90.00
_cell.angle_gamma   90.00
#
_symmetry.space_group_name_H-M   'P 1'
#
loop_
_entity.id
_entity.type
_entity.pdbx_description
1 polymer ?
#
loop_
_entity_poly.entity_id
_entity_poly.type
_entity_poly.pdbx_seq_one_letter_code
_entity_poly.pdbx_strand_id
1 'polypeptide(L)'
;ANAGYDGKISDDYVQLLPKFALQYEWKKGNNVYATVSKGYRSGGYNVQMFSDLISGDLQNSMINAIKESEQFARFAAMIDKYAKKADVPEVKEATRYKPEYSWNYEVGSHLTLWEGKLWADLSAFYMDMRDQQISQFTGSGLGRTTVNAGKSRSYGAEMSLRASLTNELSLNASYGYTYATFTD
;
A
#
# COMPACT_ATOMS: atom_id res chain seq x y z
N ALA A 1 33.22 -16.22 3.66
CA ALA A 1 32.24 -16.01 4.71
C ALA A 1 30.87 -16.20 4.10
N ASN A 2 30.17 -17.29 4.40
CA ASN A 2 28.75 -17.40 4.12
C ASN A 2 28.06 -16.47 5.13
N ALA A 3 27.51 -15.36 4.65
CA ALA A 3 26.50 -14.66 5.41
C ALA A 3 25.32 -15.63 5.52
N GLY A 4 25.04 -16.18 6.69
CA GLY A 4 24.15 -17.32 6.94
C GLY A 4 22.66 -17.09 6.65
N TYR A 5 22.33 -16.59 5.46
CA TYR A 5 20.97 -16.33 5.01
C TYR A 5 20.43 -17.46 4.11
N ASP A 6 20.81 -18.70 4.38
CA ASP A 6 20.32 -19.91 3.69
C ASP A 6 18.95 -20.34 4.26
N GLY A 7 17.95 -19.49 4.24
CA GLY A 7 16.64 -19.80 4.79
C GLY A 7 15.49 -19.49 3.85
N LYS A 8 14.49 -20.37 3.81
CA LYS A 8 13.19 -20.06 3.19
C LYS A 8 12.37 -19.21 4.18
N ILE A 9 12.05 -17.98 3.79
CA ILE A 9 11.13 -17.11 4.54
C ILE A 9 9.76 -17.26 3.91
N SER A 10 8.75 -17.63 4.70
CA SER A 10 7.36 -17.73 4.26
C SER A 10 6.42 -17.23 5.34
N ASP A 11 5.33 -16.61 4.94
CA ASP A 11 4.20 -16.26 5.78
C ASP A 11 2.91 -16.68 5.09
N ASP A 12 1.95 -17.18 5.87
CA ASP A 12 0.62 -17.53 5.40
C ASP A 12 -0.39 -16.52 5.91
N TYR A 13 -1.26 -16.02 5.03
CA TYR A 13 -2.29 -15.06 5.37
C TYR A 13 -3.66 -15.62 5.03
N VAL A 14 -4.51 -15.82 6.04
CA VAL A 14 -5.93 -16.12 5.87
C VAL A 14 -6.73 -14.89 6.24
N GLN A 15 -7.57 -14.40 5.30
CA GLN A 15 -8.29 -13.15 5.50
C GLN A 15 -9.75 -13.27 5.08
N LEU A 16 -10.66 -12.90 5.99
CA LEU A 16 -12.07 -12.73 5.68
C LEU A 16 -12.29 -11.36 5.05
N LEU A 17 -12.92 -11.34 3.85
CA LEU A 17 -13.20 -10.13 3.08
C LEU A 17 -14.72 -9.97 2.91
N PRO A 18 -15.44 -9.49 3.92
CA PRO A 18 -16.87 -9.31 3.83
C PRO A 18 -17.22 -8.20 2.85
N LYS A 19 -18.29 -8.42 2.10
CA LYS A 19 -18.96 -7.41 1.27
C LYS A 19 -20.46 -7.50 1.52
N PHE A 20 -21.05 -6.38 1.91
CA PHE A 20 -22.49 -6.22 2.07
C PHE A 20 -22.97 -5.19 1.06
N ALA A 21 -24.08 -5.49 0.42
CA ALA A 21 -24.73 -4.59 -0.53
C ALA A 21 -26.22 -4.60 -0.29
N LEU A 22 -26.82 -3.43 -0.28
CA LEU A 22 -28.25 -3.22 -0.22
C LEU A 22 -28.65 -2.36 -1.41
N GLN A 23 -29.70 -2.76 -2.11
CA GLN A 23 -30.24 -2.00 -3.23
C GLN A 23 -31.75 -1.93 -3.09
N TYR A 24 -32.29 -0.76 -3.36
CA TYR A 24 -33.74 -0.53 -3.43
C TYR A 24 -34.09 0.05 -4.80
N GLU A 25 -34.92 -0.68 -5.55
CA GLU A 25 -35.44 -0.27 -6.85
C GLU A 25 -36.89 0.11 -6.69
N TRP A 26 -37.23 1.39 -6.91
CA TRP A 26 -38.61 1.88 -6.80
C TRP A 26 -39.34 1.93 -8.15
N LYS A 27 -38.59 1.85 -9.25
CA LYS A 27 -39.10 1.77 -10.61
C LYS A 27 -38.03 1.12 -11.47
N LYS A 28 -38.42 0.36 -12.47
CA LYS A 28 -37.51 -0.30 -13.40
C LYS A 28 -36.43 0.69 -13.93
N GLY A 29 -35.17 0.40 -13.67
CA GLY A 29 -34.03 1.24 -14.04
C GLY A 29 -33.79 2.45 -13.11
N ASN A 30 -34.48 2.54 -11.97
CA ASN A 30 -34.27 3.58 -10.98
C ASN A 30 -34.08 2.94 -9.61
N ASN A 31 -32.85 3.01 -9.10
CA ASN A 31 -32.50 2.43 -7.81
C ASN A 31 -31.50 3.30 -7.05
N VAL A 32 -31.45 3.06 -5.75
CA VAL A 32 -30.36 3.49 -4.88
C VAL A 32 -29.68 2.26 -4.31
N TYR A 33 -28.42 2.36 -4.04
CA TYR A 33 -27.66 1.30 -3.41
C TYR A 33 -26.70 1.83 -2.35
N ALA A 34 -26.35 0.96 -1.42
CA ALA A 34 -25.28 1.17 -0.47
C ALA A 34 -24.44 -0.09 -0.38
N THR A 35 -23.12 0.06 -0.37
CA THR A 35 -22.18 -1.05 -0.20
C THR A 35 -21.18 -0.76 0.88
N VAL A 36 -20.81 -1.82 1.61
CA VAL A 36 -19.69 -1.82 2.55
C VAL A 36 -18.83 -3.02 2.23
N SER A 37 -17.55 -2.80 1.98
CA SER A 37 -16.63 -3.90 1.66
C SER A 37 -15.27 -3.72 2.30
N LYS A 38 -14.68 -4.85 2.68
CA LYS A 38 -13.29 -4.90 3.18
C LYS A 38 -12.37 -5.33 2.05
N GLY A 39 -11.33 -4.53 1.79
CA GLY A 39 -10.24 -4.84 0.89
C GLY A 39 -9.02 -5.34 1.65
N TYR A 40 -8.14 -6.05 0.96
CA TYR A 40 -6.92 -6.63 1.49
C TYR A 40 -5.85 -6.69 0.42
N ARG A 41 -4.63 -6.35 0.82
CA ARG A 41 -3.43 -6.58 0.01
C ARG A 41 -2.43 -7.32 0.88
N SER A 42 -1.93 -8.47 0.41
CA SER A 42 -1.00 -9.31 1.17
C SER A 42 0.28 -8.55 1.53
N GLY A 43 0.83 -8.87 2.69
CA GLY A 43 2.19 -8.54 3.04
C GLY A 43 3.20 -9.35 2.22
N GLY A 44 4.46 -9.10 2.44
CA GLY A 44 5.53 -9.78 1.75
C GLY A 44 6.90 -9.37 2.26
N TYR A 45 7.92 -9.60 1.44
CA TYR A 45 9.31 -9.35 1.78
C TYR A 45 10.01 -8.52 0.71
N ASN A 46 10.83 -7.57 1.16
CA ASN A 46 11.67 -6.72 0.31
C ASN A 46 12.99 -7.42 -0.01
N VAL A 47 13.07 -8.09 -1.14
CA VAL A 47 14.26 -8.84 -1.55
C VAL A 47 15.50 -7.95 -1.67
N GLN A 48 15.33 -6.68 -2.06
CA GLN A 48 16.44 -5.73 -2.20
C GLN A 48 17.11 -5.36 -0.86
N MET A 49 16.39 -5.48 0.26
CA MET A 49 16.96 -5.25 1.60
C MET A 49 18.04 -6.26 1.98
N PHE A 50 18.09 -7.44 1.34
CA PHE A 50 19.18 -8.41 1.57
C PHE A 50 20.55 -7.85 1.22
N SER A 51 20.66 -7.05 0.17
CA SER A 51 21.90 -6.37 -0.20
C SER A 51 22.40 -5.43 0.90
N ASP A 52 21.51 -4.67 1.50
CA ASP A 52 21.85 -3.72 2.56
C ASP A 52 22.25 -4.46 3.86
N LEU A 53 21.54 -5.57 4.17
CA LEU A 53 21.88 -6.43 5.31
C LEU A 53 23.26 -7.09 5.15
N ILE A 54 23.54 -7.67 3.97
CA ILE A 54 24.85 -8.26 3.67
C ILE A 54 25.96 -7.21 3.74
N SER A 55 25.71 -6.02 3.23
CA SER A 55 26.69 -4.92 3.27
C SER A 55 26.94 -4.46 4.71
N GLY A 56 25.90 -4.38 5.54
CA GLY A 56 26.02 -4.05 6.97
C GLY A 56 26.80 -5.11 7.75
N ASP A 57 26.52 -6.38 7.53
CA ASP A 57 27.28 -7.51 8.13
C ASP A 57 28.73 -7.52 7.71
N LEU A 58 29.01 -7.30 6.44
CA LEU A 58 30.38 -7.20 5.92
C LEU A 58 31.13 -6.04 6.58
N GLN A 59 30.50 -4.87 6.67
CA GLN A 59 31.09 -3.71 7.34
C GLN A 59 31.42 -4.00 8.80
N ASN A 60 30.48 -4.61 9.55
CA ASN A 60 30.70 -4.99 10.95
C ASN A 60 31.82 -6.03 11.09
N SER A 61 31.86 -7.01 10.20
CA SER A 61 32.91 -8.01 10.16
C SER A 61 34.29 -7.40 9.88
N MET A 62 34.38 -6.45 8.95
CA MET A 62 35.61 -5.71 8.67
C MET A 62 36.06 -4.88 9.86
N ILE A 63 35.17 -4.15 10.53
CA ILE A 63 35.50 -3.38 11.74
C ILE A 63 36.04 -4.30 12.83
N ASN A 64 35.42 -5.45 13.08
CA ASN A 64 35.87 -6.41 14.07
C ASN A 64 37.22 -7.01 13.70
N ALA A 65 37.44 -7.42 12.45
CA ALA A 65 38.72 -7.95 11.99
C ALA A 65 39.88 -6.94 12.14
N ILE A 66 39.64 -5.65 11.90
CA ILE A 66 40.62 -4.59 12.10
C ILE A 66 40.97 -4.45 13.59
N LYS A 67 39.99 -4.52 14.48
CA LYS A 67 40.19 -4.44 15.94
C LYS A 67 40.99 -5.61 16.50
N GLU A 68 40.75 -6.82 15.98
CA GLU A 68 41.42 -8.06 16.38
C GLU A 68 42.84 -8.18 15.80
N SER A 69 43.20 -7.38 14.80
CA SER A 69 44.53 -7.36 14.22
C SER A 69 45.54 -6.74 15.20
N GLU A 70 46.60 -7.46 15.51
CA GLU A 70 47.69 -6.98 16.40
C GLU A 70 48.27 -5.63 15.96
N GLN A 71 48.28 -5.38 14.66
CA GLN A 71 48.81 -4.17 14.05
C GLN A 71 48.00 -2.92 14.36
N PHE A 72 46.67 -3.09 14.54
CA PHE A 72 45.72 -2.03 14.76
C PHE A 72 45.06 -2.02 16.15
N ALA A 73 45.38 -3.00 17.02
CA ALA A 73 44.80 -3.12 18.35
C ALA A 73 44.95 -1.84 19.19
N ARG A 74 46.09 -1.11 19.03
CA ARG A 74 46.31 0.17 19.71
C ARG A 74 45.36 1.29 19.30
N PHE A 75 44.67 1.15 18.16
CA PHE A 75 43.66 2.09 17.67
C PHE A 75 42.24 1.65 17.94
N ALA A 76 42.03 0.53 18.62
CA ALA A 76 40.69 -0.04 18.86
C ALA A 76 39.72 0.97 19.51
N ALA A 77 40.20 1.75 20.51
CA ALA A 77 39.39 2.78 21.17
C ALA A 77 38.95 3.91 20.21
N MET A 78 39.84 4.25 19.25
CA MET A 78 39.52 5.26 18.24
C MET A 78 38.54 4.72 17.20
N ILE A 79 38.70 3.46 16.82
CA ILE A 79 37.77 2.76 15.93
C ILE A 79 36.36 2.70 16.57
N ASP A 80 36.24 2.37 17.87
CA ASP A 80 34.97 2.38 18.59
C ASP A 80 34.30 3.75 18.65
N LYS A 81 35.11 4.81 18.73
CA LYS A 81 34.59 6.17 18.79
C LYS A 81 34.06 6.69 17.44
N TYR A 82 34.73 6.33 16.35
CA TYR A 82 34.47 6.93 15.03
C TYR A 82 33.83 5.97 13.99
N ALA A 83 34.07 4.66 14.08
CA ALA A 83 33.47 3.68 13.22
C ALA A 83 32.10 3.27 13.78
N LYS A 84 31.03 3.80 13.20
CA LYS A 84 29.69 3.35 13.52
C LYS A 84 29.47 1.93 12.96
N LYS A 85 29.19 0.99 13.86
CA LYS A 85 28.68 -0.33 13.45
C LYS A 85 27.32 -0.15 12.79
N ALA A 86 27.07 -0.89 11.70
CA ALA A 86 25.77 -0.97 11.09
C ALA A 86 24.82 -1.73 12.04
N ASP A 87 23.62 -1.18 12.23
CA ASP A 87 22.54 -1.91 12.90
C ASP A 87 21.96 -2.90 11.89
N VAL A 88 22.15 -4.19 12.16
CA VAL A 88 21.70 -5.27 11.27
C VAL A 88 20.59 -6.02 12.00
N PRO A 89 19.32 -5.64 11.77
CA PRO A 89 18.18 -6.32 12.38
C PRO A 89 18.03 -7.75 11.82
N GLU A 90 17.21 -8.56 12.47
CA GLU A 90 16.89 -9.90 11.95
C GLU A 90 16.32 -9.79 10.53
N VAL A 91 16.79 -10.66 9.63
CA VAL A 91 16.44 -10.64 8.20
C VAL A 91 14.93 -10.63 7.97
N LYS A 92 14.20 -11.44 8.74
CA LYS A 92 12.75 -11.52 8.61
C LYS A 92 12.06 -10.20 8.98
N GLU A 93 12.51 -9.54 10.02
CA GLU A 93 11.93 -8.26 10.48
C GLU A 93 12.31 -7.10 9.56
N ALA A 94 13.58 -7.05 9.13
CA ALA A 94 14.07 -5.98 8.26
C ALA A 94 13.44 -6.00 6.87
N THR A 95 13.16 -7.19 6.34
CA THR A 95 12.66 -7.34 4.96
C THR A 95 11.15 -7.35 4.86
N ARG A 96 10.44 -7.65 5.97
CA ARG A 96 8.99 -7.84 5.99
C ARG A 96 8.22 -6.52 5.91
N TYR A 97 7.15 -6.52 5.13
CA TYR A 97 6.09 -5.53 5.22
C TYR A 97 4.74 -6.20 5.49
N LYS A 98 3.91 -5.52 6.29
CA LYS A 98 2.62 -6.03 6.76
C LYS A 98 1.56 -5.96 5.66
N PRO A 99 0.49 -6.78 5.76
CA PRO A 99 -0.69 -6.62 4.93
C PRO A 99 -1.33 -5.23 5.09
N GLU A 100 -1.89 -4.73 4.00
CA GLU A 100 -2.70 -3.52 3.95
C GLU A 100 -4.17 -3.90 3.99
N TYR A 101 -4.99 -3.11 4.68
CA TYR A 101 -6.43 -3.29 4.79
C TYR A 101 -7.16 -2.02 4.41
N SER A 102 -8.31 -2.17 3.75
CA SER A 102 -9.19 -1.05 3.46
C SER A 102 -10.65 -1.39 3.78
N TRP A 103 -11.38 -0.39 4.26
CA TRP A 103 -12.83 -0.41 4.30
C TRP A 103 -13.36 0.61 3.31
N ASN A 104 -14.20 0.16 2.40
CA ASN A 104 -14.86 1.01 1.43
C ASN A 104 -16.36 1.07 1.73
N TYR A 105 -16.87 2.29 1.81
CA TYR A 105 -18.28 2.62 2.00
C TYR A 105 -18.70 3.42 0.78
N GLU A 106 -19.75 2.97 0.11
CA GLU A 106 -20.24 3.60 -1.11
C GLU A 106 -21.76 3.67 -1.07
N VAL A 107 -22.29 4.81 -1.49
CA VAL A 107 -23.71 4.98 -1.77
C VAL A 107 -23.86 5.53 -3.18
N GLY A 108 -24.90 5.10 -3.89
CA GLY A 108 -25.09 5.58 -5.23
C GLY A 108 -26.52 5.36 -5.73
N SER A 109 -26.75 5.83 -6.94
CA SER A 109 -28.02 5.66 -7.62
C SER A 109 -27.83 5.49 -9.11
N HIS A 110 -28.66 4.66 -9.70
CA HIS A 110 -28.86 4.55 -11.13
C HIS A 110 -30.23 5.09 -11.47
N LEU A 111 -30.30 6.05 -12.36
CA LEU A 111 -31.52 6.75 -12.72
C LEU A 111 -31.78 6.67 -14.23
N THR A 112 -32.97 6.31 -14.59
CA THR A 112 -33.47 6.39 -15.96
C THR A 112 -34.63 7.40 -15.99
N LEU A 113 -34.37 8.54 -16.60
CA LEU A 113 -35.24 9.71 -16.63
C LEU A 113 -35.68 10.01 -18.07
N TRP A 114 -36.64 10.93 -18.22
CA TRP A 114 -37.14 11.40 -19.51
C TRP A 114 -37.55 10.24 -20.46
N GLU A 115 -38.39 9.33 -19.95
CA GLU A 115 -38.87 8.20 -20.73
C GLU A 115 -37.74 7.32 -21.32
N GLY A 116 -36.60 7.21 -20.60
CA GLY A 116 -35.46 6.41 -21.04
C GLY A 116 -34.48 7.15 -21.92
N LYS A 117 -34.61 8.47 -22.08
CA LYS A 117 -33.66 9.28 -22.86
C LYS A 117 -32.46 9.82 -22.05
N LEU A 118 -32.58 9.84 -20.73
CA LEU A 118 -31.48 10.26 -19.85
C LEU A 118 -31.19 9.18 -18.83
N TRP A 119 -29.93 8.75 -18.79
CA TRP A 119 -29.38 7.87 -17.76
C TRP A 119 -28.39 8.67 -16.93
N ALA A 120 -28.49 8.56 -15.62
CA ALA A 120 -27.60 9.18 -14.68
C ALA A 120 -27.14 8.17 -13.64
N ASP A 121 -25.83 8.01 -13.50
CA ASP A 121 -25.20 7.25 -12.44
C ASP A 121 -24.49 8.23 -11.51
N LEU A 122 -24.83 8.15 -10.23
CA LEU A 122 -24.29 9.01 -9.17
C LEU A 122 -23.74 8.12 -8.08
N SER A 123 -22.55 8.40 -7.59
CA SER A 123 -21.98 7.72 -6.43
C SER A 123 -21.21 8.67 -5.55
N ALA A 124 -21.12 8.33 -4.26
CA ALA A 124 -20.22 8.94 -3.30
C ALA A 124 -19.59 7.82 -2.49
N PHE A 125 -18.30 7.94 -2.22
CA PHE A 125 -17.53 6.93 -1.51
C PHE A 125 -16.67 7.51 -0.40
N TYR A 126 -16.39 6.67 0.59
CA TYR A 126 -15.41 6.91 1.63
C TYR A 126 -14.58 5.63 1.83
N MET A 127 -13.26 5.75 1.83
CA MET A 127 -12.33 4.66 2.02
C MET A 127 -11.38 4.97 3.18
N ASP A 128 -11.28 4.04 4.15
CA ASP A 128 -10.31 4.05 5.24
C ASP A 128 -9.27 2.97 4.99
N MET A 129 -8.01 3.34 4.88
CA MET A 129 -6.89 2.43 4.65
C MET A 129 -5.96 2.40 5.86
N ARG A 130 -5.51 1.19 6.23
CA ARG A 130 -4.60 0.94 7.34
C ARG A 130 -3.41 0.12 6.87
N ASP A 131 -2.25 0.42 7.47
CA ASP A 131 -0.98 -0.21 7.10
C ASP A 131 -0.70 -0.08 5.59
N GLN A 132 -1.02 1.08 5.02
CA GLN A 132 -0.91 1.32 3.56
C GLN A 132 0.51 1.03 3.09
N GLN A 133 0.62 0.21 2.05
CA GLN A 133 1.89 -0.15 1.45
C GLN A 133 2.33 0.93 0.46
N ILE A 134 3.44 1.59 0.78
CA ILE A 134 4.06 2.58 -0.10
C ILE A 134 5.47 2.13 -0.50
N SER A 135 5.89 2.54 -1.68
CA SER A 135 7.24 2.30 -2.17
C SER A 135 8.12 3.51 -1.87
N GLN A 136 9.23 3.29 -1.19
CA GLN A 136 10.26 4.32 -0.93
C GLN A 136 11.62 3.86 -1.42
N PHE A 137 12.56 4.79 -1.60
CA PHE A 137 13.94 4.45 -1.90
C PHE A 137 14.62 3.82 -0.67
N THR A 138 15.51 2.84 -0.92
CA THR A 138 16.39 2.29 0.11
C THR A 138 17.33 3.38 0.64
N GLY A 139 17.87 3.18 1.85
CA GLY A 139 18.87 4.09 2.42
C GLY A 139 20.13 4.23 1.57
N SER A 140 20.46 3.20 0.78
CA SER A 140 21.57 3.23 -0.21
C SER A 140 21.22 4.03 -1.48
N GLY A 141 19.94 4.34 -1.71
CA GLY A 141 19.48 5.01 -2.93
C GLY A 141 19.45 4.13 -4.18
N LEU A 142 19.90 2.88 -4.10
CA LEU A 142 20.05 1.98 -5.24
C LEU A 142 18.86 1.06 -5.50
N GLY A 143 17.75 1.25 -4.80
CA GLY A 143 16.57 0.41 -4.96
C GLY A 143 15.33 1.00 -4.32
N ARG A 144 14.23 0.26 -4.39
CA ARG A 144 12.97 0.60 -3.72
C ARG A 144 12.56 -0.51 -2.77
N THR A 145 12.03 -0.12 -1.63
CA THR A 145 11.41 -1.03 -0.68
C THR A 145 9.95 -0.66 -0.49
N THR A 146 9.16 -1.65 -0.15
CA THR A 146 7.78 -1.45 0.30
C THR A 146 7.80 -1.35 1.82
N VAL A 147 7.19 -0.29 2.34
CA VAL A 147 6.97 -0.09 3.77
C VAL A 147 5.51 0.18 4.04
N ASN A 148 5.07 -0.02 5.27
CA ASN A 148 3.74 0.35 5.68
C ASN A 148 3.78 1.81 6.17
N ALA A 149 3.14 2.70 5.44
CA ALA A 149 2.82 4.04 5.91
C ALA A 149 1.51 3.95 6.70
N GLY A 150 1.44 4.48 7.87
CA GLY A 150 0.32 4.48 8.80
C GLY A 150 -1.09 4.34 8.19
N LYS A 151 -1.93 5.36 8.35
CA LYS A 151 -3.31 5.35 7.87
C LYS A 151 -3.53 6.42 6.81
N SER A 152 -4.40 6.13 5.88
CA SER A 152 -4.90 7.12 4.95
C SER A 152 -6.41 6.99 4.76
N ARG A 153 -7.01 8.06 4.31
CA ARG A 153 -8.41 8.10 3.92
C ARG A 153 -8.58 8.76 2.57
N SER A 154 -9.60 8.31 1.87
CA SER A 154 -9.99 8.90 0.60
C SER A 154 -11.50 8.98 0.55
N TYR A 155 -12.03 10.05 0.01
CA TYR A 155 -13.46 10.19 -0.25
C TYR A 155 -13.69 11.02 -1.49
N GLY A 156 -14.84 10.78 -2.11
CA GLY A 156 -15.17 11.47 -3.34
C GLY A 156 -16.58 11.22 -3.80
N ALA A 157 -16.87 11.80 -4.96
CA ALA A 157 -18.13 11.59 -5.64
C ALA A 157 -17.90 11.49 -7.16
N GLU A 158 -18.69 10.67 -7.80
CA GLU A 158 -18.65 10.45 -9.24
C GLU A 158 -20.03 10.61 -9.84
N MET A 159 -20.08 11.14 -11.04
CA MET A 159 -21.30 11.32 -11.82
C MET A 159 -21.02 10.90 -13.27
N SER A 160 -21.92 10.15 -13.83
CA SER A 160 -21.94 9.81 -15.25
C SER A 160 -23.32 10.07 -15.83
N LEU A 161 -23.37 10.78 -16.94
CA LEU A 161 -24.61 11.14 -17.62
C LEU A 161 -24.55 10.67 -19.07
N ARG A 162 -25.63 10.07 -19.54
CA ARG A 162 -25.85 9.76 -20.94
C ARG A 162 -27.24 10.28 -21.34
N ALA A 163 -27.30 11.08 -22.37
CA ALA A 163 -28.56 11.61 -22.91
C ALA A 163 -28.69 11.31 -24.40
N SER A 164 -29.84 10.77 -24.82
CA SER A 164 -30.25 10.68 -26.23
C SER A 164 -31.10 11.90 -26.57
N LEU A 165 -30.45 12.93 -27.16
CA LEU A 165 -31.09 14.22 -27.44
C LEU A 165 -32.03 14.10 -28.63
N THR A 166 -31.63 13.36 -29.68
CA THR A 166 -32.41 12.98 -30.84
C THR A 166 -32.17 11.51 -31.17
N ASN A 167 -32.77 10.99 -32.24
CA ASN A 167 -32.48 9.63 -32.71
C ASN A 167 -31.05 9.47 -33.22
N GLU A 168 -30.44 10.57 -33.66
CA GLU A 168 -29.11 10.60 -34.26
C GLU A 168 -28.04 11.19 -33.32
N LEU A 169 -28.44 11.92 -32.26
CA LEU A 169 -27.53 12.65 -31.40
C LEU A 169 -27.63 12.16 -29.95
N SER A 170 -26.49 11.72 -29.42
CA SER A 170 -26.31 11.38 -28.01
C SER A 170 -25.17 12.16 -27.38
N LEU A 171 -25.33 12.50 -26.11
CA LEU A 171 -24.33 13.18 -25.28
C LEU A 171 -23.93 12.26 -24.14
N ASN A 172 -22.63 12.18 -23.86
CA ASN A 172 -22.10 11.52 -22.67
C ASN A 172 -21.20 12.53 -21.92
N ALA A 173 -21.35 12.60 -20.61
CA ALA A 173 -20.55 13.43 -19.72
C ALA A 173 -20.23 12.66 -18.45
N SER A 174 -19.01 12.81 -17.93
CA SER A 174 -18.60 12.22 -16.66
C SER A 174 -17.80 13.24 -15.86
N TYR A 175 -18.00 13.21 -14.55
CA TYR A 175 -17.25 14.02 -13.61
C TYR A 175 -16.91 13.19 -12.37
N GLY A 176 -15.69 13.34 -11.87
CA GLY A 176 -15.24 12.69 -10.65
C GLY A 176 -14.44 13.66 -9.79
N TYR A 177 -14.68 13.60 -8.50
CA TYR A 177 -13.90 14.31 -7.48
C TYR A 177 -13.40 13.32 -6.45
N THR A 178 -12.11 13.36 -6.13
CA THR A 178 -11.50 12.55 -5.09
C THR A 178 -10.56 13.41 -4.25
N TYR A 179 -10.70 13.30 -2.94
CA TYR A 179 -9.74 13.83 -1.98
C TYR A 179 -9.11 12.68 -1.20
N ALA A 180 -7.78 12.66 -1.13
CA ALA A 180 -7.03 11.64 -0.40
C ALA A 180 -5.98 12.30 0.50
N THR A 181 -5.81 11.78 1.72
CA THR A 181 -4.83 12.28 2.69
C THR A 181 -4.35 11.18 3.62
N PHE A 182 -3.11 11.29 4.08
CA PHE A 182 -2.63 10.54 5.24
C PHE A 182 -3.22 11.14 6.52
N THR A 183 -3.44 10.29 7.53
CA THR A 183 -4.10 10.68 8.79
C THR A 183 -3.21 10.52 10.02
N ASP A 184 -1.98 10.03 9.82
CA ASP A 184 -0.96 9.86 10.88
C ASP A 184 0.35 10.52 10.46
#